data_5a52af0bccbff930de6a14b2e864b60a
#
_entry.id   5a52af0bccbff930de6a14b2e864b60a
#
_cell.length_a   1.000
_cell.length_b   1.000
_cell.length_c   1.000
_cell.angle_alpha   90.00
_cell.angle_beta   90.00
_cell.angle_gamma   90.00
#
_symmetry.space_group_name_H-M   'P 1'
#
loop_
_entity.id
_entity.type
_entity.pdbx_description
1 polymer ?
#
loop_
_entity_poly.entity_id
_entity_poly.type
_entity_poly.pdbx_seq_one_letter_code
_entity_poly.pdbx_strand_id
1 'polypeptide(L)'
;MTSLPLRRALPSQQRVSARGVSDFIEAVNAAGLELHSFMLYRDGAVVAEAFWAPYRAERLHVQHSATKSWVAMAVGLLVDDGVLSLDAKVVDFFPADCPAAISANLAAMTVRDLLTMRTGHRQGISGGAWRGRSDSWVKLFLNEPVEDAPGHRFIYSSASSFMLSAIVSVVSGQTAFELCNARIFQPMGMGPIEWDLAPGGFNTGGNGLSCSTEDLLKFGVLHLQQGQWEGQPLLSAEWVAEATRGHVDDVWMGAFDGKRYLGRDESSDAAVTRREGYGYQWWMTLHGGYYASGVFGQQCIVLPRHNAVIAFTAGLPLGERRLHSLLWEHLLPALGVPTDGTADGELARLLAHQRRPSLTGASRSSRQAEFSGTFVMQANEDQVSQVRLEFGPDYCDFYLTDPRGTHCIRAGLVDAIESQTGMTGHYLHHQYQPDITPVVAQARWREDGVLNMTWQFVETAFCDQVTCRIEGGTLSVDRRVNVNAGPLQRPTLIGHQTTVLQESL
;
A
#
# COMPACT_ATOMS: atom_id res chain seq x y z
N MET A 1 -21.66 1.55 -0.25
CA MET A 1 -22.27 0.31 0.27
C MET A 1 -21.28 -0.28 1.26
N THR A 2 -21.74 -0.90 2.35
CA THR A 2 -20.86 -1.68 3.23
C THR A 2 -20.56 -3.03 2.59
N SER A 3 -19.31 -3.51 2.67
CA SER A 3 -18.91 -4.81 2.15
C SER A 3 -19.74 -5.93 2.78
N LEU A 4 -20.23 -6.87 1.96
CA LEU A 4 -20.90 -8.07 2.45
C LEU A 4 -19.83 -9.05 2.94
N PRO A 5 -19.90 -9.52 4.20
CA PRO A 5 -18.85 -10.37 4.75
C PRO A 5 -18.83 -11.76 4.11
N LEU A 6 -17.64 -12.31 3.90
CA LEU A 6 -17.46 -13.74 3.59
C LEU A 6 -17.93 -14.61 4.76
N ARG A 7 -18.31 -15.85 4.49
CA ARG A 7 -18.63 -16.83 5.54
C ARG A 7 -17.40 -17.04 6.46
N ARG A 8 -17.61 -17.09 7.76
CA ARG A 8 -16.60 -17.47 8.76
C ARG A 8 -16.81 -18.92 9.21
N ALA A 9 -15.72 -19.61 9.51
CA ALA A 9 -15.73 -20.95 10.07
C ALA A 9 -14.54 -21.13 11.03
N LEU A 10 -14.64 -22.12 11.91
CA LEU A 10 -13.49 -22.49 12.75
C LEU A 10 -12.38 -23.11 11.88
N PRO A 11 -11.10 -22.90 12.17
CA PRO A 11 -10.00 -23.52 11.45
C PRO A 11 -10.13 -25.04 11.32
N SER A 12 -10.51 -25.71 12.40
CA SER A 12 -10.72 -27.17 12.40
C SER A 12 -11.77 -27.65 11.40
N GLN A 13 -12.85 -26.87 11.19
CA GLN A 13 -13.91 -27.18 10.23
C GLN A 13 -13.44 -27.13 8.77
N GLN A 14 -12.36 -26.39 8.50
CA GLN A 14 -11.77 -26.24 7.17
C GLN A 14 -10.38 -26.92 7.08
N ARG A 15 -10.10 -27.87 7.97
CA ARG A 15 -8.84 -28.63 7.99
C ARG A 15 -7.61 -27.70 8.04
N VAL A 16 -7.66 -26.69 8.90
CA VAL A 16 -6.55 -25.80 9.20
C VAL A 16 -6.12 -26.01 10.64
N SER A 17 -4.82 -26.18 10.87
CA SER A 17 -4.27 -26.26 12.21
C SER A 17 -4.28 -24.88 12.86
N ALA A 18 -5.16 -24.70 13.87
CA ALA A 18 -5.18 -23.48 14.67
C ALA A 18 -3.83 -23.20 15.33
N ARG A 19 -3.11 -24.27 15.75
CA ARG A 19 -1.76 -24.17 16.29
C ARG A 19 -0.79 -23.54 15.29
N GLY A 20 -0.75 -24.03 14.04
CA GLY A 20 0.14 -23.48 13.01
C GLY A 20 -0.17 -22.03 12.67
N VAL A 21 -1.45 -21.61 12.74
CA VAL A 21 -1.83 -20.18 12.61
C VAL A 21 -1.32 -19.39 13.82
N SER A 22 -1.46 -19.91 15.05
CA SER A 22 -0.91 -19.27 16.25
C SER A 22 0.60 -19.12 16.15
N ASP A 23 1.32 -20.18 15.80
CA ASP A 23 2.77 -20.19 15.64
C ASP A 23 3.24 -19.12 14.63
N PHE A 24 2.50 -18.96 13.51
CA PHE A 24 2.75 -17.89 12.53
C PHE A 24 2.59 -16.50 13.15
N ILE A 25 1.48 -16.22 13.83
CA ILE A 25 1.20 -14.89 14.43
C ILE A 25 2.23 -14.58 15.53
N GLU A 26 2.56 -15.56 16.37
CA GLU A 26 3.57 -15.41 17.42
C GLU A 26 4.97 -15.16 16.85
N ALA A 27 5.35 -15.88 15.78
CA ALA A 27 6.63 -15.68 15.10
C ALA A 27 6.71 -14.30 14.44
N VAL A 28 5.64 -13.80 13.82
CA VAL A 28 5.53 -12.43 13.27
C VAL A 28 5.75 -11.40 14.38
N ASN A 29 5.06 -11.55 15.51
CA ASN A 29 5.18 -10.62 16.64
C ASN A 29 6.60 -10.68 17.25
N ALA A 30 7.15 -11.87 17.43
CA ALA A 30 8.52 -12.06 17.96
C ALA A 30 9.60 -11.49 17.04
N ALA A 31 9.39 -11.56 15.71
CA ALA A 31 10.29 -10.96 14.73
C ALA A 31 10.16 -9.42 14.62
N GLY A 32 9.21 -8.82 15.35
CA GLY A 32 8.93 -7.38 15.29
C GLY A 32 8.40 -6.90 13.93
N LEU A 33 7.78 -7.78 13.15
CA LEU A 33 7.20 -7.43 11.86
C LEU A 33 5.89 -6.68 12.05
N GLU A 34 5.76 -5.54 11.39
CA GLU A 34 4.60 -4.67 11.53
C GLU A 34 3.46 -5.11 10.61
N LEU A 35 2.56 -5.97 11.11
CA LEU A 35 1.27 -6.22 10.47
C LEU A 35 0.21 -5.22 10.96
N HIS A 36 -0.71 -4.88 10.06
CA HIS A 36 -1.89 -4.08 10.33
C HIS A 36 -3.15 -4.94 10.32
N SER A 37 -3.22 -5.87 9.37
CA SER A 37 -4.30 -6.83 9.22
C SER A 37 -3.80 -8.14 8.66
N PHE A 38 -4.54 -9.22 8.93
CA PHE A 38 -4.31 -10.55 8.38
C PHE A 38 -5.64 -11.27 8.25
N MET A 39 -5.88 -11.91 7.11
CA MET A 39 -7.03 -12.78 6.89
C MET A 39 -6.60 -14.02 6.11
N LEU A 40 -7.11 -15.18 6.52
CA LEU A 40 -6.92 -16.46 5.88
C LEU A 40 -8.27 -17.05 5.47
N TYR A 41 -8.44 -17.25 4.17
CA TYR A 41 -9.59 -17.96 3.59
C TYR A 41 -9.17 -19.39 3.18
N ARG A 42 -10.02 -20.37 3.45
CA ARG A 42 -9.87 -21.73 2.99
C ARG A 42 -11.20 -22.44 2.82
N ASP A 43 -11.33 -23.24 1.73
CA ASP A 43 -12.46 -24.13 1.48
C ASP A 43 -13.84 -23.47 1.71
N GLY A 44 -14.01 -22.23 1.22
CA GLY A 44 -15.29 -21.52 1.25
C GLY A 44 -15.53 -20.65 2.50
N ALA A 45 -14.52 -20.46 3.39
CA ALA A 45 -14.70 -19.62 4.56
C ALA A 45 -13.40 -18.91 4.99
N VAL A 46 -13.53 -17.76 5.64
CA VAL A 46 -12.48 -17.16 6.44
C VAL A 46 -12.33 -17.95 7.73
N VAL A 47 -11.12 -18.44 7.99
CA VAL A 47 -10.80 -19.31 9.13
C VAL A 47 -9.94 -18.63 10.19
N ALA A 48 -9.31 -17.52 9.83
CA ALA A 48 -8.57 -16.67 10.77
C ALA A 48 -8.58 -15.24 10.27
N GLU A 49 -8.74 -14.29 11.19
CA GLU A 49 -8.64 -12.85 10.92
C GLU A 49 -8.11 -12.12 12.13
N ALA A 50 -7.20 -11.19 11.91
CA ALA A 50 -6.61 -10.36 12.96
C ALA A 50 -6.40 -8.93 12.46
N PHE A 51 -6.63 -7.98 13.34
CA PHE A 51 -6.37 -6.56 13.10
C PHE A 51 -5.55 -6.03 14.27
N TRP A 52 -4.38 -5.47 13.98
CA TRP A 52 -3.54 -4.86 15.01
C TRP A 52 -4.06 -3.46 15.34
N ALA A 53 -4.82 -3.33 16.43
CA ALA A 53 -5.36 -2.02 16.82
C ALA A 53 -4.25 -0.93 16.77
N PRO A 54 -4.52 0.27 16.16
CA PRO A 54 -5.82 0.85 15.85
C PRO A 54 -6.40 0.48 14.46
N TYR A 55 -5.80 -0.43 13.71
CA TYR A 55 -6.38 -0.96 12.48
C TYR A 55 -7.60 -1.83 12.80
N ARG A 56 -8.59 -1.84 11.92
CA ARG A 56 -9.87 -2.56 12.08
C ARG A 56 -10.46 -2.98 10.73
N ALA A 57 -11.41 -3.88 10.76
CA ALA A 57 -11.95 -4.56 9.57
C ALA A 57 -12.52 -3.60 8.50
N GLU A 58 -13.22 -2.55 8.93
CA GLU A 58 -13.93 -1.62 8.04
C GLU A 58 -13.01 -0.57 7.42
N ARG A 59 -11.76 -0.51 7.88
CA ARG A 59 -10.82 0.53 7.46
C ARG A 59 -10.25 0.21 6.08
N LEU A 60 -10.26 1.20 5.22
CA LEU A 60 -9.52 1.14 3.97
C LEU A 60 -8.02 1.11 4.25
N HIS A 61 -7.27 0.55 3.34
CA HIS A 61 -5.82 0.62 3.32
C HIS A 61 -5.31 0.75 1.90
N VAL A 62 -4.41 1.69 1.66
CA VAL A 62 -3.77 1.90 0.35
C VAL A 62 -3.00 0.64 -0.05
N GLN A 63 -3.33 0.08 -1.21
CA GLN A 63 -2.77 -1.18 -1.70
C GLN A 63 -1.44 -1.01 -2.44
N HIS A 64 -1.02 0.23 -2.70
CA HIS A 64 0.18 0.50 -3.48
C HIS A 64 0.20 -0.34 -4.77
N SER A 65 1.31 -1.02 -5.06
CA SER A 65 1.47 -1.78 -6.31
C SER A 65 0.60 -3.03 -6.43
N ALA A 66 -0.07 -3.50 -5.36
CA ALA A 66 -1.07 -4.55 -5.50
C ALA A 66 -2.23 -4.12 -6.42
N THR A 67 -2.48 -2.81 -6.56
CA THR A 67 -3.37 -2.19 -7.55
C THR A 67 -3.17 -2.70 -8.98
N LYS A 68 -1.93 -3.05 -9.35
CA LYS A 68 -1.58 -3.52 -10.69
C LYS A 68 -2.37 -4.77 -11.10
N SER A 69 -2.58 -5.69 -10.17
CA SER A 69 -3.35 -6.92 -10.43
C SER A 69 -4.84 -6.61 -10.66
N TRP A 70 -5.37 -5.56 -10.02
CA TRP A 70 -6.73 -5.08 -10.27
C TRP A 70 -6.90 -4.47 -11.66
N VAL A 71 -5.87 -3.75 -12.15
CA VAL A 71 -5.85 -3.25 -13.53
C VAL A 71 -5.81 -4.40 -14.53
N ALA A 72 -5.01 -5.44 -14.25
CA ALA A 72 -5.01 -6.63 -15.12
C ALA A 72 -6.40 -7.29 -15.20
N MET A 73 -7.13 -7.34 -14.08
CA MET A 73 -8.53 -7.81 -14.08
C MET A 73 -9.42 -6.93 -14.97
N ALA A 74 -9.29 -5.59 -14.91
CA ALA A 74 -10.04 -4.68 -15.78
C ALA A 74 -9.72 -4.90 -17.27
N VAL A 75 -8.45 -5.15 -17.61
CA VAL A 75 -8.05 -5.56 -18.97
C VAL A 75 -8.72 -6.87 -19.36
N GLY A 76 -8.77 -7.83 -18.43
CA GLY A 76 -9.40 -9.13 -18.65
C GLY A 76 -10.86 -9.03 -19.03
N LEU A 77 -11.61 -8.15 -18.39
CA LEU A 77 -13.03 -7.93 -18.73
C LEU A 77 -13.19 -7.47 -20.19
N LEU A 78 -12.30 -6.61 -20.68
CA LEU A 78 -12.38 -6.14 -22.06
C LEU A 78 -11.89 -7.18 -23.08
N VAL A 79 -10.95 -8.02 -22.68
CA VAL A 79 -10.50 -9.17 -23.51
C VAL A 79 -11.64 -10.20 -23.60
N ASP A 80 -12.29 -10.52 -22.49
CA ASP A 80 -13.43 -11.45 -22.46
C ASP A 80 -14.60 -10.93 -23.29
N ASP A 81 -14.85 -9.63 -23.29
CA ASP A 81 -15.86 -8.96 -24.14
C ASP A 81 -15.45 -8.92 -25.64
N GLY A 82 -14.22 -9.31 -25.98
CA GLY A 82 -13.70 -9.30 -27.36
C GLY A 82 -13.42 -7.89 -27.92
N VAL A 83 -13.39 -6.85 -27.06
CA VAL A 83 -13.18 -5.45 -27.48
C VAL A 83 -11.74 -4.99 -27.32
N LEU A 84 -10.90 -5.74 -26.64
CA LEU A 84 -9.46 -5.48 -26.48
C LEU A 84 -8.64 -6.71 -26.85
N SER A 85 -7.69 -6.55 -27.77
CA SER A 85 -6.69 -7.57 -28.10
C SER A 85 -5.40 -7.35 -27.33
N LEU A 86 -4.80 -8.43 -26.83
CA LEU A 86 -3.48 -8.37 -26.19
C LEU A 86 -2.35 -7.98 -27.18
N ASP A 87 -2.56 -8.19 -28.47
CA ASP A 87 -1.58 -7.87 -29.52
C ASP A 87 -1.82 -6.48 -30.15
N ALA A 88 -2.84 -5.74 -29.66
CA ALA A 88 -3.11 -4.36 -30.07
C ALA A 88 -1.92 -3.46 -29.70
N LYS A 89 -1.60 -2.52 -30.61
CA LYS A 89 -0.47 -1.61 -30.43
C LYS A 89 -0.82 -0.47 -29.49
N VAL A 90 0.07 -0.19 -28.55
CA VAL A 90 -0.14 0.85 -27.53
C VAL A 90 -0.33 2.24 -28.18
N VAL A 91 0.42 2.53 -29.25
CA VAL A 91 0.34 3.81 -29.97
C VAL A 91 -1.02 4.07 -30.62
N ASP A 92 -1.77 3.01 -30.97
CA ASP A 92 -3.06 3.13 -31.66
C ASP A 92 -4.16 3.72 -30.74
N PHE A 93 -4.00 3.58 -29.41
CA PHE A 93 -4.96 4.11 -28.44
C PHE A 93 -4.78 5.61 -28.16
N PHE A 94 -3.58 6.15 -28.44
CA PHE A 94 -3.21 7.53 -28.06
C PHE A 94 -2.48 8.28 -29.18
N PRO A 95 -3.06 8.37 -30.40
CA PRO A 95 -2.34 8.94 -31.54
C PRO A 95 -1.94 10.41 -31.33
N ALA A 96 -2.75 11.17 -30.55
CA ALA A 96 -2.48 12.58 -30.25
C ALA A 96 -1.33 12.81 -29.26
N ASP A 97 -0.98 11.79 -28.45
CA ASP A 97 0.07 11.87 -27.45
C ASP A 97 1.42 11.28 -27.93
N CYS A 98 1.42 10.66 -29.11
CA CYS A 98 2.63 10.08 -29.68
C CYS A 98 3.67 11.15 -30.05
N PRO A 99 4.97 10.84 -29.95
CA PRO A 99 6.03 11.70 -30.46
C PRO A 99 5.91 11.88 -32.00
N ALA A 100 6.42 13.00 -32.51
CA ALA A 100 6.39 13.31 -33.94
C ALA A 100 7.08 12.22 -34.82
N ALA A 101 8.07 11.51 -34.24
CA ALA A 101 8.73 10.38 -34.88
C ALA A 101 8.59 9.14 -33.95
N ILE A 102 7.72 8.23 -34.31
CA ILE A 102 7.50 6.97 -33.58
C ILE A 102 8.62 6.01 -33.95
N SER A 103 9.42 5.56 -32.96
CA SER A 103 10.46 4.55 -33.18
C SER A 103 9.85 3.18 -33.51
N ALA A 104 10.63 2.31 -34.20
CA ALA A 104 10.17 0.96 -34.52
C ALA A 104 9.79 0.15 -33.25
N ASN A 105 10.56 0.31 -32.17
CA ASN A 105 10.27 -0.36 -30.90
C ASN A 105 8.98 0.17 -30.27
N LEU A 106 8.77 1.48 -30.21
CA LEU A 106 7.52 2.05 -29.68
C LEU A 106 6.32 1.60 -30.52
N ALA A 107 6.43 1.60 -31.84
CA ALA A 107 5.37 1.12 -32.74
C ALA A 107 5.07 -0.39 -32.57
N ALA A 108 6.05 -1.18 -32.15
CA ALA A 108 5.89 -2.61 -31.93
C ALA A 108 5.23 -2.96 -30.60
N MET A 109 5.29 -2.06 -29.60
CA MET A 109 4.80 -2.30 -28.24
C MET A 109 3.31 -2.66 -28.21
N THR A 110 2.97 -3.72 -27.47
CA THR A 110 1.61 -4.26 -27.35
C THR A 110 1.06 -4.16 -25.94
N VAL A 111 -0.25 -4.38 -25.77
CA VAL A 111 -0.92 -4.52 -24.46
C VAL A 111 -0.28 -5.66 -23.64
N ARG A 112 0.08 -6.77 -24.28
CA ARG A 112 0.79 -7.89 -23.67
C ARG A 112 2.14 -7.48 -23.08
N ASP A 113 2.89 -6.61 -23.74
CA ASP A 113 4.17 -6.12 -23.24
C ASP A 113 4.02 -5.25 -22.01
N LEU A 114 2.93 -4.45 -21.91
CA LEU A 114 2.57 -3.71 -20.71
C LEU A 114 2.22 -4.66 -19.57
N LEU A 115 1.38 -5.68 -19.80
CA LEU A 115 0.95 -6.67 -18.80
C LEU A 115 2.12 -7.46 -18.23
N THR A 116 3.09 -7.80 -19.05
CA THR A 116 4.28 -8.60 -18.68
C THR A 116 5.49 -7.77 -18.29
N MET A 117 5.36 -6.43 -18.19
CA MET A 117 6.47 -5.53 -17.85
C MET A 117 7.68 -5.65 -18.80
N ARG A 118 7.43 -5.88 -20.11
CA ARG A 118 8.46 -6.05 -21.13
C ARG A 118 8.35 -5.01 -22.24
N THR A 119 8.19 -3.75 -21.85
CA THR A 119 7.93 -2.64 -22.78
C THR A 119 9.12 -2.19 -23.62
N GLY A 120 10.33 -2.66 -23.33
CA GLY A 120 11.55 -2.24 -24.01
C GLY A 120 12.21 -0.97 -23.46
N HIS A 121 11.67 -0.36 -22.43
CA HIS A 121 12.36 0.68 -21.68
C HIS A 121 13.50 0.07 -20.86
N ARG A 122 14.62 0.79 -20.74
CA ARG A 122 15.76 0.34 -19.90
C ARG A 122 15.58 0.67 -18.43
N GLN A 123 14.66 1.56 -18.12
CA GLN A 123 14.39 2.03 -16.76
C GLN A 123 12.93 1.85 -16.41
N GLY A 124 12.67 1.45 -15.16
CA GLY A 124 11.31 1.40 -14.63
C GLY A 124 10.83 2.78 -14.20
N ILE A 125 9.73 3.25 -14.77
CA ILE A 125 9.13 4.53 -14.41
C ILE A 125 8.16 4.27 -13.26
N SER A 126 8.48 4.77 -12.06
CA SER A 126 7.71 4.53 -10.84
C SER A 126 7.87 5.67 -9.82
N GLY A 127 6.93 5.78 -8.89
CA GLY A 127 7.03 6.66 -7.73
C GLY A 127 7.07 8.14 -8.08
N GLY A 128 7.96 8.88 -7.43
CA GLY A 128 8.01 10.32 -7.43
C GLY A 128 8.32 11.00 -8.75
N ALA A 129 8.93 10.28 -9.68
CA ALA A 129 9.14 10.82 -11.02
C ALA A 129 7.81 11.18 -11.71
N TRP A 130 6.71 10.57 -11.30
CA TRP A 130 5.39 10.72 -11.94
C TRP A 130 4.35 11.40 -11.05
N ARG A 131 4.27 11.04 -9.76
CA ARG A 131 3.20 11.50 -8.86
C ARG A 131 3.08 13.02 -8.73
N GLY A 132 4.19 13.72 -8.77
CA GLY A 132 4.22 15.19 -8.69
C GLY A 132 4.01 15.91 -10.02
N ARG A 133 3.78 15.18 -11.13
CA ARG A 133 3.63 15.80 -12.45
C ARG A 133 2.18 16.05 -12.80
N SER A 134 1.90 17.28 -13.24
CA SER A 134 0.59 17.71 -13.76
C SER A 134 0.40 17.48 -15.26
N ASP A 135 1.48 17.07 -15.97
CA ASP A 135 1.43 16.79 -17.40
C ASP A 135 0.69 15.49 -17.69
N SER A 136 0.27 15.27 -18.95
CA SER A 136 -0.28 13.98 -19.40
C SER A 136 0.75 12.85 -19.20
N TRP A 137 0.42 11.90 -18.32
CA TRP A 137 1.28 10.73 -18.07
C TRP A 137 1.33 9.79 -19.27
N VAL A 138 0.28 9.76 -20.10
CA VAL A 138 0.28 9.04 -21.38
C VAL A 138 1.38 9.60 -22.28
N LYS A 139 1.37 10.93 -22.48
CA LYS A 139 2.37 11.61 -23.28
C LYS A 139 3.79 11.42 -22.75
N LEU A 140 3.96 11.47 -21.42
CA LEU A 140 5.26 11.21 -20.80
C LEU A 140 5.75 9.80 -21.11
N PHE A 141 4.90 8.77 -20.96
CA PHE A 141 5.25 7.39 -21.26
C PHE A 141 5.63 7.17 -22.72
N LEU A 142 4.82 7.69 -23.66
CA LEU A 142 5.06 7.51 -25.09
C LEU A 142 6.28 8.27 -25.62
N ASN A 143 6.74 9.28 -24.88
CA ASN A 143 7.95 10.05 -25.23
C ASN A 143 9.24 9.56 -24.52
N GLU A 144 9.12 8.59 -23.58
CA GLU A 144 10.30 7.94 -23.03
C GLU A 144 10.95 7.02 -24.09
N PRO A 145 12.27 7.01 -24.21
CA PRO A 145 12.96 6.18 -25.20
C PRO A 145 12.70 4.68 -25.00
N VAL A 146 12.20 4.00 -26.03
CA VAL A 146 12.05 2.54 -26.07
C VAL A 146 13.29 1.98 -26.78
N GLU A 147 14.33 1.69 -26.02
CA GLU A 147 15.65 1.38 -26.57
C GLU A 147 15.79 -0.09 -26.98
N ASP A 148 15.15 -1.00 -26.24
CA ASP A 148 15.16 -2.44 -26.51
C ASP A 148 13.85 -2.86 -27.21
N ALA A 149 13.88 -3.98 -27.93
CA ALA A 149 12.68 -4.54 -28.53
C ALA A 149 11.67 -4.97 -27.42
N PRO A 150 10.38 -4.58 -27.51
CA PRO A 150 9.35 -5.06 -26.57
C PRO A 150 9.26 -6.59 -26.55
N GLY A 151 8.79 -7.14 -25.44
CA GLY A 151 8.60 -8.58 -25.28
C GLY A 151 9.83 -9.35 -24.75
N HIS A 152 10.99 -8.72 -24.60
CA HIS A 152 12.22 -9.41 -24.22
C HIS A 152 12.60 -9.19 -22.75
N ARG A 153 12.93 -7.96 -22.36
CA ARG A 153 13.51 -7.66 -21.06
C ARG A 153 12.43 -7.23 -20.06
N PHE A 154 12.40 -7.87 -18.90
CA PHE A 154 11.54 -7.45 -17.79
C PHE A 154 12.12 -6.21 -17.12
N ILE A 155 11.30 -5.15 -17.02
CA ILE A 155 11.59 -3.93 -16.25
C ILE A 155 10.33 -3.55 -15.49
N TYR A 156 10.36 -3.65 -14.16
CA TYR A 156 9.21 -3.29 -13.34
C TYR A 156 8.91 -1.80 -13.44
N SER A 157 7.69 -1.45 -13.86
CA SER A 157 7.30 -0.07 -14.15
C SER A 157 5.84 0.19 -13.80
N SER A 158 5.59 1.16 -12.90
CA SER A 158 4.22 1.60 -12.60
C SER A 158 3.56 2.29 -13.78
N ALA A 159 4.36 2.89 -14.67
CA ALA A 159 3.86 3.52 -15.87
C ALA A 159 3.23 2.52 -16.86
N SER A 160 3.75 1.29 -16.94
CA SER A 160 3.13 0.23 -17.75
C SER A 160 1.71 -0.07 -17.27
N SER A 161 1.50 -0.16 -15.97
CA SER A 161 0.18 -0.41 -15.38
C SER A 161 -0.75 0.81 -15.51
N PHE A 162 -0.20 2.03 -15.44
CA PHE A 162 -0.97 3.24 -15.74
C PHE A 162 -1.46 3.24 -17.20
N MET A 163 -0.59 2.88 -18.16
CA MET A 163 -0.98 2.78 -19.57
C MET A 163 -2.09 1.74 -19.79
N LEU A 164 -2.06 0.60 -19.08
CA LEU A 164 -3.17 -0.36 -19.08
C LEU A 164 -4.46 0.26 -18.59
N SER A 165 -4.43 1.02 -17.48
CA SER A 165 -5.59 1.73 -16.95
C SER A 165 -6.13 2.77 -17.94
N ALA A 166 -5.25 3.52 -18.60
CA ALA A 166 -5.64 4.48 -19.63
C ALA A 166 -6.25 3.79 -20.86
N ILE A 167 -5.69 2.65 -21.30
CA ILE A 167 -6.25 1.84 -22.41
C ILE A 167 -7.64 1.33 -22.03
N VAL A 168 -7.82 0.81 -20.79
CA VAL A 168 -9.16 0.41 -20.30
C VAL A 168 -10.14 1.54 -20.46
N SER A 169 -9.75 2.75 -20.08
CA SER A 169 -10.67 3.92 -20.16
C SER A 169 -10.97 4.32 -21.59
N VAL A 170 -10.00 4.29 -22.48
CA VAL A 170 -10.21 4.63 -23.91
C VAL A 170 -11.11 3.62 -24.60
N VAL A 171 -10.94 2.32 -24.31
CA VAL A 171 -11.68 1.23 -24.95
C VAL A 171 -13.10 1.12 -24.40
N SER A 172 -13.28 1.27 -23.09
CA SER A 172 -14.59 1.08 -22.44
C SER A 172 -15.42 2.37 -22.36
N GLY A 173 -14.79 3.53 -22.46
CA GLY A 173 -15.42 4.82 -22.15
C GLY A 173 -15.66 5.06 -20.65
N GLN A 174 -15.12 4.20 -19.78
CA GLN A 174 -15.22 4.24 -18.33
C GLN A 174 -13.82 4.20 -17.70
N THR A 175 -13.64 4.80 -16.54
CA THR A 175 -12.41 4.60 -15.77
C THR A 175 -12.26 3.12 -15.36
N ALA A 176 -11.05 2.67 -15.08
CA ALA A 176 -10.83 1.30 -14.57
C ALA A 176 -11.64 1.02 -13.30
N PHE A 177 -11.78 2.04 -12.43
CA PHE A 177 -12.64 1.94 -11.24
C PHE A 177 -14.12 1.76 -11.61
N GLU A 178 -14.67 2.57 -12.50
CA GLU A 178 -16.08 2.48 -12.89
C GLU A 178 -16.41 1.14 -13.53
N LEU A 179 -15.54 0.65 -14.43
CA LEU A 179 -15.70 -0.66 -15.06
C LEU A 179 -15.66 -1.79 -14.02
N CYS A 180 -14.62 -1.82 -13.16
CA CYS A 180 -14.51 -2.83 -12.11
C CYS A 180 -15.65 -2.73 -11.09
N ASN A 181 -16.07 -1.53 -10.73
CA ASN A 181 -17.17 -1.33 -9.78
C ASN A 181 -18.48 -1.92 -10.31
N ALA A 182 -18.81 -1.66 -11.59
CA ALA A 182 -20.03 -2.18 -12.18
C ALA A 182 -20.01 -3.70 -12.39
N ARG A 183 -18.87 -4.24 -12.83
CA ARG A 183 -18.75 -5.64 -13.28
C ARG A 183 -18.31 -6.62 -12.19
N ILE A 184 -17.58 -6.14 -11.17
CA ILE A 184 -16.93 -6.97 -10.15
C ILE A 184 -17.33 -6.53 -8.73
N PHE A 185 -17.06 -5.25 -8.34
CA PHE A 185 -17.17 -4.87 -6.93
C PHE A 185 -18.62 -4.92 -6.44
N GLN A 186 -19.57 -4.36 -7.19
CA GLN A 186 -20.98 -4.42 -6.82
C GLN A 186 -21.54 -5.84 -6.80
N PRO A 187 -21.32 -6.69 -7.83
CA PRO A 187 -21.77 -8.10 -7.81
C PRO A 187 -21.18 -8.91 -6.66
N MET A 188 -19.95 -8.62 -6.24
CA MET A 188 -19.30 -9.29 -5.11
C MET A 188 -19.63 -8.68 -3.75
N GLY A 189 -20.45 -7.63 -3.69
CA GLY A 189 -20.74 -6.91 -2.46
C GLY A 189 -19.47 -6.36 -1.81
N MET A 190 -18.54 -5.81 -2.60
CA MET A 190 -17.33 -5.15 -2.13
C MET A 190 -17.57 -3.66 -1.91
N GLY A 191 -16.75 -3.05 -1.08
CA GLY A 191 -16.73 -1.59 -0.89
C GLY A 191 -16.92 -1.14 0.56
N PRO A 192 -16.55 0.10 0.87
CA PRO A 192 -16.05 1.12 -0.08
C PRO A 192 -14.69 0.76 -0.67
N ILE A 193 -14.46 1.18 -1.90
CA ILE A 193 -13.17 1.10 -2.59
C ILE A 193 -12.90 2.48 -3.19
N GLU A 194 -11.70 2.96 -3.04
CA GLU A 194 -11.24 4.21 -3.62
C GLU A 194 -10.09 3.94 -4.60
N TRP A 195 -9.94 4.78 -5.61
CA TRP A 195 -8.85 4.63 -6.58
C TRP A 195 -8.44 5.99 -7.13
N ASP A 196 -7.22 6.41 -6.84
CA ASP A 196 -6.67 7.71 -7.23
C ASP A 196 -6.74 7.93 -8.75
N LEU A 197 -6.94 9.20 -9.13
CA LEU A 197 -6.88 9.65 -10.51
C LEU A 197 -5.51 10.29 -10.82
N ALA A 198 -5.00 10.01 -12.01
CA ALA A 198 -3.88 10.70 -12.61
C ALA A 198 -4.36 11.96 -13.36
N PRO A 199 -3.46 12.89 -13.70
CA PRO A 199 -3.78 13.97 -14.62
C PRO A 199 -4.36 13.41 -15.94
N GLY A 200 -5.48 13.95 -16.38
CA GLY A 200 -6.24 13.45 -17.54
C GLY A 200 -7.42 12.55 -17.19
N GLY A 201 -7.67 12.26 -15.90
CA GLY A 201 -8.88 11.59 -15.42
C GLY A 201 -8.85 10.06 -15.49
N PHE A 202 -7.71 9.44 -15.79
CA PHE A 202 -7.50 7.99 -15.73
C PHE A 202 -7.13 7.57 -14.30
N ASN A 203 -7.56 6.39 -13.86
CA ASN A 203 -7.04 5.85 -12.60
C ASN A 203 -5.53 5.59 -12.69
N THR A 204 -4.82 5.77 -11.58
CA THR A 204 -3.34 5.69 -11.54
C THR A 204 -2.77 4.34 -11.97
N GLY A 205 -3.55 3.26 -11.90
CA GLY A 205 -3.23 1.93 -12.42
C GLY A 205 -2.07 1.22 -11.73
N GLY A 206 -0.95 1.90 -11.57
CA GLY A 206 0.25 1.34 -10.92
C GLY A 206 0.20 1.35 -9.38
N ASN A 207 -0.75 2.06 -8.81
CA ASN A 207 -0.96 2.27 -7.36
C ASN A 207 -2.32 2.95 -7.12
N GLY A 208 -2.58 3.39 -5.90
CA GLY A 208 -3.67 4.32 -5.57
C GLY A 208 -5.02 3.69 -5.31
N LEU A 209 -5.16 2.36 -5.43
CA LEU A 209 -6.35 1.67 -4.96
C LEU A 209 -6.29 1.52 -3.44
N SER A 210 -7.40 1.81 -2.77
CA SER A 210 -7.60 1.60 -1.34
C SER A 210 -8.84 0.73 -1.13
N CYS A 211 -8.72 -0.32 -0.34
CA CYS A 211 -9.82 -1.22 0.00
C CYS A 211 -9.65 -1.82 1.39
N SER A 212 -10.70 -2.44 1.92
CA SER A 212 -10.60 -3.24 3.14
C SER A 212 -9.77 -4.52 2.92
N THR A 213 -9.26 -5.10 3.99
CA THR A 213 -8.53 -6.39 3.90
C THR A 213 -9.46 -7.50 3.41
N GLU A 214 -10.74 -7.45 3.77
CA GLU A 214 -11.72 -8.42 3.28
C GLU A 214 -11.97 -8.28 1.78
N ASP A 215 -12.02 -7.06 1.24
CA ASP A 215 -12.16 -6.85 -0.20
C ASP A 215 -10.91 -7.29 -0.97
N LEU A 216 -9.71 -7.07 -0.39
CA LEU A 216 -8.46 -7.62 -0.90
C LEU A 216 -8.49 -9.16 -0.91
N LEU A 217 -9.05 -9.77 0.13
CA LEU A 217 -9.23 -11.22 0.22
C LEU A 217 -10.23 -11.73 -0.83
N LYS A 218 -11.39 -11.06 -1.00
CA LYS A 218 -12.39 -11.40 -2.03
C LYS A 218 -11.79 -11.35 -3.44
N PHE A 219 -10.95 -10.36 -3.72
CA PHE A 219 -10.23 -10.29 -4.99
C PHE A 219 -9.40 -11.55 -5.25
N GLY A 220 -8.68 -12.05 -4.24
CA GLY A 220 -7.95 -13.32 -4.33
C GLY A 220 -8.87 -14.52 -4.47
N VAL A 221 -10.01 -14.54 -3.76
CA VAL A 221 -11.00 -15.64 -3.83
C VAL A 221 -11.63 -15.72 -5.22
N LEU A 222 -11.94 -14.60 -5.87
CA LEU A 222 -12.42 -14.57 -7.26
C LEU A 222 -11.42 -15.28 -8.20
N HIS A 223 -10.13 -14.99 -8.06
CA HIS A 223 -9.09 -15.64 -8.87
C HIS A 223 -8.87 -17.10 -8.49
N LEU A 224 -8.96 -17.46 -7.20
CA LEU A 224 -8.93 -18.85 -6.73
C LEU A 224 -10.07 -19.68 -7.35
N GLN A 225 -11.25 -19.09 -7.48
CA GLN A 225 -12.45 -19.70 -8.03
C GLN A 225 -12.56 -19.56 -9.56
N GLN A 226 -11.44 -19.27 -10.23
CA GLN A 226 -11.39 -19.17 -11.70
C GLN A 226 -12.41 -18.16 -12.27
N GLY A 227 -12.57 -17.02 -11.59
CA GLY A 227 -13.48 -15.94 -12.00
C GLY A 227 -14.96 -16.16 -11.64
N GLN A 228 -15.28 -17.24 -10.94
CA GLN A 228 -16.64 -17.53 -10.48
C GLN A 228 -16.90 -16.86 -9.11
N TRP A 229 -18.08 -16.30 -8.93
CA TRP A 229 -18.55 -15.79 -7.66
C TRP A 229 -20.00 -16.20 -7.41
N GLU A 230 -20.24 -16.99 -6.36
CA GLU A 230 -21.57 -17.51 -6.01
C GLU A 230 -22.29 -18.18 -7.21
N GLY A 231 -21.53 -18.88 -8.04
CA GLY A 231 -22.03 -19.59 -9.23
C GLY A 231 -22.22 -18.69 -10.47
N GLN A 232 -21.87 -17.41 -10.39
CA GLN A 232 -21.91 -16.49 -11.54
C GLN A 232 -20.51 -16.23 -12.09
N PRO A 233 -20.27 -16.34 -13.39
CA PRO A 233 -19.00 -15.97 -14.01
C PRO A 233 -18.89 -14.44 -14.09
N LEU A 234 -17.98 -13.86 -13.33
CA LEU A 234 -17.66 -12.42 -13.36
C LEU A 234 -16.44 -12.12 -14.24
N LEU A 235 -15.56 -13.10 -14.40
CA LEU A 235 -14.36 -13.07 -15.21
C LEU A 235 -14.15 -14.46 -15.82
N SER A 236 -13.61 -14.58 -17.04
CA SER A 236 -13.43 -15.90 -17.65
C SER A 236 -12.36 -16.71 -16.92
N ALA A 237 -12.54 -18.03 -16.89
CA ALA A 237 -11.53 -18.96 -16.37
C ALA A 237 -10.27 -18.92 -17.22
N GLU A 238 -10.42 -18.72 -18.53
CA GLU A 238 -9.34 -18.58 -19.50
C GLU A 238 -8.46 -17.35 -19.18
N TRP A 239 -9.08 -16.20 -18.89
CA TRP A 239 -8.33 -15.03 -18.46
C TRP A 239 -7.60 -15.25 -17.15
N VAL A 240 -8.28 -15.80 -16.13
CA VAL A 240 -7.65 -16.07 -14.84
C VAL A 240 -6.46 -17.00 -15.01
N ALA A 241 -6.61 -18.10 -15.75
CA ALA A 241 -5.52 -19.04 -16.01
C ALA A 241 -4.35 -18.38 -16.74
N GLU A 242 -4.64 -17.56 -17.76
CA GLU A 242 -3.62 -16.84 -18.52
C GLU A 242 -2.92 -15.76 -17.68
N ALA A 243 -3.68 -14.97 -16.93
CA ALA A 243 -3.12 -13.88 -16.14
C ALA A 243 -2.22 -14.36 -14.98
N THR A 244 -2.55 -15.53 -14.41
CA THR A 244 -1.89 -16.06 -13.21
C THR A 244 -0.86 -17.16 -13.50
N ARG A 245 -0.55 -17.44 -14.76
CA ARG A 245 0.60 -18.27 -15.13
C ARG A 245 1.87 -17.44 -15.29
N GLY A 246 3.03 -18.06 -15.13
CA GLY A 246 4.33 -17.41 -15.39
C GLY A 246 4.54 -17.15 -16.89
N HIS A 247 4.67 -15.88 -17.26
CA HIS A 247 5.04 -15.43 -18.62
C HIS A 247 6.51 -15.01 -18.71
N VAL A 248 7.10 -14.73 -17.56
CA VAL A 248 8.48 -14.26 -17.42
C VAL A 248 9.13 -15.03 -16.29
N ASP A 249 10.19 -15.79 -16.61
CA ASP A 249 10.93 -16.58 -15.63
C ASP A 249 12.14 -15.81 -15.07
N ASP A 250 12.76 -14.97 -15.89
CA ASP A 250 13.91 -14.15 -15.50
C ASP A 250 13.46 -12.76 -15.06
N VAL A 251 12.91 -12.71 -13.84
CA VAL A 251 12.43 -11.48 -13.23
C VAL A 251 13.56 -10.82 -12.45
N TRP A 252 13.99 -9.67 -12.92
CA TRP A 252 14.91 -8.79 -12.22
C TRP A 252 14.16 -7.57 -11.68
N MET A 253 14.23 -7.36 -10.38
CA MET A 253 13.77 -6.15 -9.75
C MET A 253 14.91 -5.59 -8.91
N GLY A 254 15.64 -4.63 -9.46
CA GLY A 254 16.77 -3.97 -8.82
C GLY A 254 16.37 -3.15 -7.60
N ALA A 255 17.34 -2.59 -6.91
CA ALA A 255 17.10 -1.67 -5.80
C ALA A 255 16.30 -0.45 -6.29
N PHE A 256 15.40 0.06 -5.44
CA PHE A 256 14.69 1.31 -5.69
C PHE A 256 15.54 2.48 -5.18
N ASP A 257 15.89 3.44 -6.05
CA ASP A 257 16.74 4.59 -5.72
C ASP A 257 15.97 5.81 -5.16
N GLY A 258 14.67 5.62 -4.89
CA GLY A 258 13.76 6.69 -4.47
C GLY A 258 12.93 7.27 -5.64
N LYS A 259 13.29 6.99 -6.87
CA LYS A 259 12.61 7.44 -8.09
C LYS A 259 12.21 6.30 -9.01
N ARG A 260 13.08 5.30 -9.18
CA ARG A 260 12.90 4.16 -10.08
C ARG A 260 13.58 2.90 -9.56
N TYR A 261 13.26 1.76 -10.14
CA TYR A 261 14.03 0.54 -9.94
C TYR A 261 15.25 0.53 -10.87
N LEU A 262 16.43 0.28 -10.28
CA LEU A 262 17.68 0.21 -11.00
C LEU A 262 17.73 -1.01 -11.93
N GLY A 263 18.33 -0.87 -13.09
CA GLY A 263 18.56 -1.97 -14.03
C GLY A 263 19.69 -2.91 -13.58
N ARG A 264 19.84 -4.06 -14.26
CA ARG A 264 20.91 -5.04 -13.97
C ARG A 264 22.31 -4.44 -14.07
N ASP A 265 22.50 -3.53 -15.01
CA ASP A 265 23.79 -2.91 -15.27
C ASP A 265 24.16 -1.83 -14.23
N GLU A 266 23.20 -1.45 -13.41
CA GLU A 266 23.32 -0.38 -12.42
C GLU A 266 23.35 -0.89 -10.96
N SER A 267 23.01 -2.16 -10.74
CA SER A 267 22.94 -2.77 -9.41
C SER A 267 23.55 -4.16 -9.43
N SER A 268 24.51 -4.40 -8.53
CA SER A 268 25.13 -5.71 -8.31
C SER A 268 24.43 -6.56 -7.25
N ASP A 269 23.34 -6.07 -6.66
CA ASP A 269 22.67 -6.74 -5.54
C ASP A 269 21.77 -7.88 -6.02
N ALA A 270 22.34 -9.10 -6.05
CA ALA A 270 21.63 -10.32 -6.39
C ALA A 270 20.48 -10.65 -5.40
N ALA A 271 20.45 -10.04 -4.20
CA ALA A 271 19.41 -10.28 -3.19
C ALA A 271 18.05 -9.69 -3.59
N VAL A 272 18.01 -8.77 -4.55
CA VAL A 272 16.78 -8.11 -5.01
C VAL A 272 16.11 -8.87 -6.17
N THR A 273 16.75 -9.90 -6.71
CA THR A 273 16.19 -10.69 -7.83
C THR A 273 15.05 -11.58 -7.31
N ARG A 274 13.88 -11.46 -7.93
CA ARG A 274 12.74 -12.38 -7.72
C ARG A 274 12.77 -13.41 -8.84
N ARG A 275 12.95 -14.67 -8.49
CA ARG A 275 13.13 -15.78 -9.47
C ARG A 275 11.87 -16.60 -9.69
N GLU A 276 10.78 -16.28 -8.97
CA GLU A 276 9.57 -17.07 -8.99
C GLU A 276 8.72 -16.84 -10.26
N GLY A 277 9.03 -15.79 -11.02
CA GLY A 277 8.33 -15.46 -12.27
C GLY A 277 7.27 -14.36 -12.12
N TYR A 278 6.73 -13.93 -13.30
CA TYR A 278 5.72 -12.89 -13.39
C TYR A 278 4.67 -13.23 -14.45
N GLY A 279 3.41 -13.07 -14.10
CA GLY A 279 2.24 -13.22 -14.97
C GLY A 279 1.79 -11.87 -15.56
N TYR A 280 0.48 -11.71 -15.79
CA TYR A 280 -0.12 -10.42 -16.15
C TYR A 280 -0.38 -9.61 -14.87
N GLN A 281 0.64 -8.85 -14.43
CA GLN A 281 0.62 -8.05 -13.21
C GLN A 281 0.47 -8.88 -11.91
N TRP A 282 0.84 -10.16 -11.96
CA TRP A 282 0.88 -11.09 -10.83
C TRP A 282 2.29 -11.63 -10.63
N TRP A 283 2.74 -11.68 -9.37
CA TRP A 283 3.96 -12.35 -8.98
C TRP A 283 3.70 -13.84 -8.76
N MET A 284 4.66 -14.68 -9.16
CA MET A 284 4.58 -16.12 -8.89
C MET A 284 5.21 -16.45 -7.54
N THR A 285 4.76 -17.54 -6.90
CA THR A 285 5.40 -18.09 -5.68
C THR A 285 6.12 -19.41 -5.96
N LEU A 286 7.10 -19.74 -5.13
CA LEU A 286 7.80 -21.04 -5.19
C LEU A 286 6.89 -22.25 -4.92
N HIS A 287 5.71 -22.04 -4.34
CA HIS A 287 4.78 -23.09 -3.93
C HIS A 287 3.62 -23.27 -4.93
N GLY A 288 3.78 -22.81 -6.15
CA GLY A 288 2.78 -22.95 -7.21
C GLY A 288 1.54 -22.09 -7.02
N GLY A 289 1.68 -21.00 -6.30
CA GLY A 289 0.69 -19.93 -6.16
C GLY A 289 1.12 -18.67 -6.88
N TYR A 290 0.33 -17.62 -6.72
CA TYR A 290 0.59 -16.29 -7.26
C TYR A 290 0.09 -15.22 -6.28
N TYR A 291 0.60 -14.00 -6.41
CA TYR A 291 0.22 -12.94 -5.48
C TYR A 291 0.27 -11.54 -6.07
N ALA A 292 -0.69 -10.71 -5.66
CA ALA A 292 -0.63 -9.27 -5.80
C ALA A 292 0.25 -8.70 -4.69
N SER A 293 1.12 -7.73 -5.01
CA SER A 293 2.09 -7.20 -4.03
C SER A 293 2.23 -5.69 -4.13
N GLY A 294 2.03 -5.01 -3.01
CA GLY A 294 2.32 -3.59 -2.81
C GLY A 294 3.53 -3.37 -1.91
N VAL A 295 4.20 -2.25 -2.13
CA VAL A 295 5.32 -1.82 -1.29
C VAL A 295 4.89 -1.72 0.18
N PHE A 296 5.79 -2.00 1.09
CA PHE A 296 5.58 -2.03 2.53
C PHE A 296 4.67 -3.17 3.02
N GLY A 297 4.33 -4.17 2.18
CA GLY A 297 3.70 -5.40 2.61
C GLY A 297 2.17 -5.45 2.46
N GLN A 298 1.61 -4.86 1.43
CA GLN A 298 0.20 -5.06 1.04
C GLN A 298 0.15 -6.26 0.11
N GLN A 299 -0.46 -7.37 0.51
CA GLN A 299 -0.44 -8.58 -0.31
C GLN A 299 -1.73 -9.38 -0.27
N CYS A 300 -2.03 -9.98 -1.43
CA CYS A 300 -3.03 -11.01 -1.60
C CYS A 300 -2.38 -12.23 -2.26
N ILE A 301 -2.20 -13.30 -1.50
CA ILE A 301 -1.54 -14.54 -1.94
C ILE A 301 -2.59 -15.60 -2.20
N VAL A 302 -2.62 -16.14 -3.40
CA VAL A 302 -3.53 -17.22 -3.81
C VAL A 302 -2.77 -18.53 -3.93
N LEU A 303 -3.25 -19.55 -3.24
CA LEU A 303 -2.65 -20.90 -3.17
C LEU A 303 -3.62 -21.95 -3.71
N PRO A 304 -3.71 -22.13 -5.05
CA PRO A 304 -4.72 -23.01 -5.66
C PRO A 304 -4.66 -24.45 -5.15
N ARG A 305 -3.46 -25.02 -4.96
CA ARG A 305 -3.26 -26.38 -4.46
C ARG A 305 -3.81 -26.61 -3.05
N HIS A 306 -3.96 -25.52 -2.27
CA HIS A 306 -4.46 -25.55 -0.89
C HIS A 306 -5.89 -25.03 -0.78
N ASN A 307 -6.51 -24.63 -1.90
CA ASN A 307 -7.80 -23.93 -1.93
C ASN A 307 -7.85 -22.80 -0.89
N ALA A 308 -6.82 -21.97 -0.86
CA ALA A 308 -6.62 -20.95 0.17
C ALA A 308 -6.20 -19.61 -0.42
N VAL A 309 -6.58 -18.54 0.26
CA VAL A 309 -6.13 -17.15 0.01
C VAL A 309 -5.69 -16.52 1.32
N ILE A 310 -4.59 -15.78 1.27
CA ILE A 310 -4.07 -15.01 2.41
C ILE A 310 -4.04 -13.55 1.98
N ALA A 311 -4.67 -12.69 2.75
CA ALA A 311 -4.60 -11.25 2.56
C ALA A 311 -4.03 -10.59 3.82
N PHE A 312 -3.13 -9.62 3.65
CA PHE A 312 -2.62 -8.81 4.75
C PHE A 312 -2.19 -7.42 4.29
N THR A 313 -2.23 -6.50 5.24
CA THR A 313 -1.64 -5.16 5.13
C THR A 313 -0.60 -4.95 6.22
N ALA A 314 0.41 -4.13 5.95
CA ALA A 314 1.58 -4.03 6.81
C ALA A 314 2.34 -2.71 6.63
N GLY A 315 3.25 -2.43 7.56
CA GLY A 315 4.29 -1.39 7.47
C GLY A 315 5.69 -2.02 7.51
N LEU A 316 6.07 -2.78 6.47
CA LEU A 316 7.33 -3.51 6.40
C LEU A 316 8.39 -2.73 5.59
N PRO A 317 9.65 -2.71 6.01
CA PRO A 317 10.74 -2.11 5.24
C PRO A 317 10.86 -2.69 3.84
N LEU A 318 11.40 -1.89 2.90
CA LEU A 318 11.72 -2.39 1.56
C LEU A 318 12.64 -3.61 1.63
N GLY A 319 12.31 -4.64 0.85
CA GLY A 319 13.11 -5.87 0.81
C GLY A 319 12.91 -6.82 1.99
N GLU A 320 11.99 -6.53 2.92
CA GLU A 320 11.66 -7.44 4.02
C GLU A 320 11.05 -8.74 3.48
N ARG A 321 11.69 -9.87 3.76
CA ARG A 321 11.29 -11.20 3.25
C ARG A 321 10.94 -12.19 4.36
N ARG A 322 11.26 -11.87 5.62
CA ARG A 322 11.00 -12.77 6.75
C ARG A 322 9.53 -13.14 6.86
N LEU A 323 8.61 -12.22 6.53
CA LEU A 323 7.19 -12.52 6.56
C LEU A 323 6.84 -13.69 5.62
N HIS A 324 7.37 -13.71 4.38
CA HIS A 324 7.18 -14.85 3.47
C HIS A 324 7.81 -16.13 4.02
N SER A 325 9.01 -16.05 4.60
CA SER A 325 9.63 -17.23 5.22
C SER A 325 8.75 -17.81 6.32
N LEU A 326 8.21 -16.96 7.21
CA LEU A 326 7.31 -17.37 8.27
C LEU A 326 5.98 -17.95 7.75
N LEU A 327 5.44 -17.38 6.67
CA LEU A 327 4.26 -17.93 5.99
C LEU A 327 4.51 -19.37 5.51
N TRP A 328 5.66 -19.59 4.86
CA TRP A 328 6.01 -20.90 4.31
C TRP A 328 6.40 -21.89 5.41
N GLU A 329 6.98 -21.44 6.48
CA GLU A 329 7.42 -22.27 7.60
C GLU A 329 6.26 -22.72 8.50
N HIS A 330 5.35 -21.81 8.85
CA HIS A 330 4.31 -22.06 9.85
C HIS A 330 2.92 -22.22 9.24
N LEU A 331 2.52 -21.30 8.33
CA LEU A 331 1.15 -21.24 7.85
C LEU A 331 0.88 -22.25 6.72
N LEU A 332 1.80 -22.39 5.75
CA LEU A 332 1.62 -23.34 4.65
C LEU A 332 1.44 -24.80 5.13
N PRO A 333 2.27 -25.30 6.07
CA PRO A 333 2.09 -26.66 6.61
C PRO A 333 0.81 -26.83 7.44
N ALA A 334 0.22 -25.74 7.94
CA ALA A 334 -1.03 -25.78 8.69
C ALA A 334 -2.26 -26.02 7.82
N LEU A 335 -2.15 -25.86 6.48
CA LEU A 335 -3.25 -26.02 5.54
C LEU A 335 -3.45 -27.49 5.14
N GLY A 336 -4.69 -27.96 5.20
CA GLY A 336 -5.06 -29.32 4.80
C GLY A 336 -4.89 -30.37 5.90
N VAL A 337 -4.53 -29.97 7.11
CA VAL A 337 -4.29 -30.86 8.23
C VAL A 337 -5.58 -31.09 9.03
N PRO A 338 -6.05 -32.33 9.19
CA PRO A 338 -7.15 -32.63 10.09
C PRO A 338 -6.75 -32.29 11.54
N THR A 339 -7.67 -31.66 12.28
CA THR A 339 -7.47 -31.29 13.67
C THR A 339 -8.76 -31.49 14.46
N ASP A 340 -8.66 -31.73 15.75
CA ASP A 340 -9.78 -31.94 16.68
C ASP A 340 -10.45 -30.62 17.16
N GLY A 341 -9.89 -29.48 16.77
CA GLY A 341 -10.43 -28.15 17.12
C GLY A 341 -10.12 -27.71 18.55
N THR A 342 -9.34 -28.45 19.33
CA THR A 342 -9.03 -28.09 20.71
C THR A 342 -8.30 -26.76 20.85
N ALA A 343 -7.52 -26.35 19.84
CA ALA A 343 -6.78 -25.09 19.81
C ALA A 343 -7.58 -23.91 19.19
N ASP A 344 -8.76 -24.12 18.62
CA ASP A 344 -9.51 -23.05 17.92
C ASP A 344 -9.85 -21.86 18.84
N GLY A 345 -10.25 -22.16 20.08
CA GLY A 345 -10.59 -21.13 21.07
C GLY A 345 -9.38 -20.33 21.58
N GLU A 346 -8.19 -20.94 21.62
CA GLU A 346 -6.95 -20.26 21.98
C GLU A 346 -6.51 -19.32 20.86
N LEU A 347 -6.54 -19.81 19.62
CA LEU A 347 -6.28 -18.99 18.44
C LEU A 347 -7.23 -17.78 18.37
N ALA A 348 -8.53 -17.98 18.55
CA ALA A 348 -9.50 -16.88 18.51
C ALA A 348 -9.18 -15.77 19.54
N ARG A 349 -8.75 -16.16 20.75
CA ARG A 349 -8.29 -15.20 21.76
C ARG A 349 -7.00 -14.49 21.35
N LEU A 350 -6.01 -15.22 20.79
CA LEU A 350 -4.78 -14.62 20.31
C LEU A 350 -5.07 -13.57 19.21
N LEU A 351 -5.89 -13.90 18.22
CA LEU A 351 -6.22 -13.03 17.09
C LEU A 351 -6.99 -11.77 17.54
N ALA A 352 -7.92 -11.90 18.50
CA ALA A 352 -8.72 -10.78 19.00
C ALA A 352 -7.93 -9.72 19.82
N HIS A 353 -6.72 -10.07 20.29
CA HIS A 353 -5.94 -9.19 21.17
C HIS A 353 -4.73 -8.55 20.49
N GLN A 354 -4.66 -8.59 19.16
CA GLN A 354 -3.56 -7.98 18.42
C GLN A 354 -3.62 -6.44 18.51
N ARG A 355 -2.47 -5.82 18.79
CA ARG A 355 -2.37 -4.36 18.86
C ARG A 355 -0.95 -3.88 18.53
N ARG A 356 -0.87 -2.67 18.00
CA ARG A 356 0.40 -1.98 17.84
C ARG A 356 0.96 -1.56 19.21
N PRO A 357 2.29 -1.48 19.37
CA PRO A 357 2.88 -0.95 20.58
C PRO A 357 2.41 0.49 20.86
N SER A 358 2.01 0.76 22.11
CA SER A 358 1.67 2.10 22.57
C SER A 358 2.90 2.83 23.07
N LEU A 359 2.89 4.16 23.01
CA LEU A 359 3.92 4.98 23.66
C LEU A 359 3.92 4.77 25.17
N THR A 360 5.12 4.71 25.74
CA THR A 360 5.33 4.71 27.19
C THR A 360 5.76 6.10 27.66
N GLY A 361 5.42 6.45 28.91
CA GLY A 361 5.76 7.74 29.52
C GLY A 361 4.59 8.34 30.29
N ALA A 362 4.82 9.52 30.87
CA ALA A 362 3.83 10.23 31.66
C ALA A 362 2.82 10.98 30.78
N SER A 363 1.59 11.10 31.25
CA SER A 363 0.53 11.89 30.59
C SER A 363 0.67 13.41 30.88
N ARG A 364 1.45 13.79 31.88
CA ARG A 364 1.65 15.19 32.30
C ARG A 364 3.11 15.48 32.57
N SER A 365 3.51 16.75 32.39
CA SER A 365 4.85 17.25 32.74
C SER A 365 4.73 18.66 33.33
N SER A 366 5.58 18.98 34.27
CA SER A 366 5.72 20.34 34.80
C SER A 366 6.23 21.33 33.73
N ARG A 367 6.86 20.81 32.68
CA ARG A 367 7.36 21.60 31.54
C ARG A 367 6.31 21.86 30.44
N GLN A 368 5.10 21.36 30.58
CA GLN A 368 4.04 21.50 29.56
C GLN A 368 3.79 22.95 29.15
N ALA A 369 3.87 23.90 30.09
CA ALA A 369 3.70 25.32 29.82
C ALA A 369 4.77 25.91 28.88
N GLU A 370 6.00 25.36 28.92
CA GLU A 370 7.08 25.78 28.02
C GLU A 370 6.80 25.42 26.57
N PHE A 371 6.12 24.30 26.33
CA PHE A 371 5.75 23.79 25.00
C PHE A 371 4.47 24.46 24.46
N SER A 372 3.65 25.06 25.31
CA SER A 372 2.42 25.72 24.86
C SER A 372 2.73 27.02 24.14
N GLY A 373 2.14 27.19 22.94
CA GLY A 373 2.30 28.41 22.15
C GLY A 373 2.78 28.18 20.74
N THR A 374 3.16 29.26 20.09
CA THR A 374 3.53 29.30 18.68
C THR A 374 5.03 29.52 18.53
N PHE A 375 5.65 28.75 17.64
CA PHE A 375 7.07 28.81 17.33
C PHE A 375 7.24 29.10 15.84
N VAL A 376 7.93 30.18 15.51
CA VAL A 376 8.31 30.52 14.13
C VAL A 376 9.53 29.68 13.75
N MET A 377 9.42 28.90 12.70
CA MET A 377 10.47 27.99 12.26
C MET A 377 11.56 28.71 11.45
N GLN A 378 12.79 28.29 11.64
CA GLN A 378 13.89 28.66 10.76
C GLN A 378 13.65 28.10 9.35
N ALA A 379 14.30 28.70 8.35
CA ALA A 379 14.23 28.22 6.97
C ALA A 379 14.59 26.72 6.91
N ASN A 380 13.73 25.92 6.29
CA ASN A 380 13.88 24.47 6.20
C ASN A 380 13.39 23.95 4.84
N GLU A 381 13.80 22.73 4.49
CA GLU A 381 13.49 22.11 3.19
C GLU A 381 12.00 21.83 2.99
N ASP A 382 11.26 21.58 4.07
CA ASP A 382 9.83 21.29 4.02
C ASP A 382 8.97 22.57 4.01
N GLN A 383 9.61 23.76 4.02
CA GLN A 383 8.97 25.07 3.99
C GLN A 383 7.96 25.25 5.14
N VAL A 384 8.19 24.57 6.27
CA VAL A 384 7.38 24.76 7.48
C VAL A 384 7.70 26.13 8.06
N SER A 385 6.70 27.00 8.13
CA SER A 385 6.85 28.36 8.65
C SER A 385 6.57 28.45 10.14
N GLN A 386 5.69 27.56 10.66
CA GLN A 386 5.24 27.65 12.05
C GLN A 386 4.89 26.27 12.61
N VAL A 387 5.19 26.05 13.88
CA VAL A 387 4.65 24.97 14.71
C VAL A 387 3.98 25.59 15.92
N ARG A 388 2.80 25.07 16.28
CA ARG A 388 2.05 25.48 17.48
C ARG A 388 1.58 24.27 18.25
N LEU A 389 1.78 24.28 19.55
CA LEU A 389 1.27 23.22 20.44
C LEU A 389 0.25 23.83 21.42
N GLU A 390 -0.88 23.16 21.56
CA GLU A 390 -1.94 23.51 22.51
C GLU A 390 -2.31 22.27 23.32
N PHE A 391 -2.35 22.43 24.65
CA PHE A 391 -2.65 21.32 25.55
C PHE A 391 -4.03 21.49 26.15
N GLY A 392 -4.87 20.47 25.98
CA GLY A 392 -6.08 20.27 26.74
C GLY A 392 -5.84 19.37 27.96
N PRO A 393 -6.92 18.96 28.66
CA PRO A 393 -6.81 18.10 29.85
C PRO A 393 -6.12 16.76 29.55
N ASP A 394 -6.47 16.12 28.42
CA ASP A 394 -6.07 14.77 28.06
C ASP A 394 -5.53 14.66 26.62
N TYR A 395 -5.20 15.79 25.98
CA TYR A 395 -4.68 15.82 24.62
C TYR A 395 -3.67 16.96 24.39
N CYS A 396 -2.91 16.82 23.33
CA CYS A 396 -2.07 17.85 22.74
C CYS A 396 -2.45 18.01 21.26
N ASP A 397 -2.85 19.21 20.85
CA ASP A 397 -3.02 19.59 19.47
C ASP A 397 -1.66 20.09 18.93
N PHE A 398 -1.13 19.37 17.94
CA PHE A 398 0.08 19.76 17.22
C PHE A 398 -0.32 20.35 15.88
N TYR A 399 -0.05 21.64 15.70
CA TYR A 399 -0.27 22.35 14.45
C TYR A 399 1.05 22.56 13.71
N LEU A 400 1.00 22.39 12.40
CA LEU A 400 2.11 22.68 11.49
C LEU A 400 1.58 23.50 10.32
N THR A 401 2.26 24.58 9.99
CA THR A 401 1.92 25.45 8.85
C THR A 401 3.01 25.31 7.78
N ASP A 402 2.60 24.85 6.61
CA ASP A 402 3.42 24.72 5.40
C ASP A 402 2.74 25.48 4.22
N PRO A 403 3.28 25.45 2.97
CA PRO A 403 2.66 26.13 1.82
C PRO A 403 1.24 25.71 1.48
N ARG A 404 0.78 24.54 1.95
CA ARG A 404 -0.60 24.03 1.74
C ARG A 404 -1.58 24.59 2.78
N GLY A 405 -1.08 25.16 3.88
CA GLY A 405 -1.90 25.71 4.95
C GLY A 405 -1.50 25.22 6.34
N THR A 406 -2.42 25.35 7.27
CA THR A 406 -2.23 24.88 8.66
C THR A 406 -2.95 23.55 8.86
N HIS A 407 -2.19 22.56 9.30
CA HIS A 407 -2.64 21.20 9.56
C HIS A 407 -2.60 20.93 11.06
N CYS A 408 -3.52 20.12 11.56
CA CYS A 408 -3.58 19.73 12.97
C CYS A 408 -3.58 18.21 13.12
N ILE A 409 -2.87 17.73 14.15
CA ILE A 409 -3.01 16.37 14.68
C ILE A 409 -3.29 16.47 16.17
N ARG A 410 -4.42 15.89 16.62
CA ARG A 410 -4.76 15.76 18.03
C ARG A 410 -4.21 14.47 18.58
N ALA A 411 -3.20 14.56 19.44
CA ALA A 411 -2.55 13.42 20.09
C ALA A 411 -3.03 13.27 21.55
N GLY A 412 -3.53 12.10 21.89
CA GLY A 412 -4.03 11.84 23.25
C GLY A 412 -2.90 11.65 24.27
N LEU A 413 -3.03 12.29 25.41
CA LEU A 413 -2.07 12.19 26.53
C LEU A 413 -2.37 11.00 27.47
N VAL A 414 -3.55 10.43 27.40
CA VAL A 414 -3.98 9.25 28.18
C VAL A 414 -4.25 8.08 27.23
N ASP A 415 -5.25 8.19 26.39
CA ASP A 415 -5.57 7.24 25.33
C ASP A 415 -5.25 7.84 23.97
N ALA A 416 -4.98 7.00 22.98
CA ALA A 416 -4.81 7.46 21.61
C ALA A 416 -6.12 8.07 21.06
N ILE A 417 -6.02 9.15 20.30
CA ILE A 417 -7.18 9.85 19.72
C ILE A 417 -7.15 9.68 18.20
N GLU A 418 -8.30 9.33 17.64
CA GLU A 418 -8.52 9.33 16.20
C GLU A 418 -9.02 10.71 15.75
N SER A 419 -8.40 11.25 14.70
CA SER A 419 -8.76 12.53 14.07
C SER A 419 -8.49 12.46 12.58
N GLN A 420 -8.80 13.55 11.86
CA GLN A 420 -8.45 13.70 10.45
C GLN A 420 -7.45 14.85 10.29
N THR A 421 -6.53 14.70 9.33
CA THR A 421 -5.50 15.69 9.09
C THR A 421 -5.11 15.75 7.61
N GLY A 422 -4.75 16.96 7.15
CA GLY A 422 -4.01 17.16 5.89
C GLY A 422 -2.49 17.10 6.10
N MET A 423 -2.03 16.88 7.33
CA MET A 423 -0.60 16.76 7.65
C MET A 423 -0.07 15.41 7.22
N THR A 424 0.51 15.35 6.05
CA THR A 424 1.24 14.17 5.57
C THR A 424 2.71 14.50 5.45
N GLY A 425 3.54 13.49 5.42
CA GLY A 425 4.96 13.66 5.18
C GLY A 425 5.30 13.33 3.76
N HIS A 426 5.05 14.22 2.81
CA HIS A 426 5.31 13.95 1.39
C HIS A 426 6.62 13.19 1.14
N TYR A 427 7.73 13.62 1.72
CA TYR A 427 9.04 12.96 1.61
C TYR A 427 9.17 11.71 2.48
N LEU A 428 8.39 11.60 3.58
CA LEU A 428 8.43 10.46 4.49
C LEU A 428 7.39 9.38 4.15
N HIS A 429 6.32 9.73 3.43
CA HIS A 429 5.23 8.82 3.10
C HIS A 429 5.25 8.35 1.64
N HIS A 430 6.44 8.07 1.12
CA HIS A 430 6.62 7.58 -0.25
C HIS A 430 5.89 8.45 -1.29
N GLN A 431 5.88 9.76 -1.06
CA GLN A 431 5.19 10.79 -1.86
C GLN A 431 3.66 10.61 -1.95
N TYR A 432 3.09 9.83 -1.04
CA TYR A 432 1.65 9.75 -0.86
C TYR A 432 1.19 10.94 -0.01
N GLN A 433 0.32 11.76 -0.55
CA GLN A 433 -0.11 13.01 0.07
C GLN A 433 -1.59 13.27 -0.22
N PRO A 434 -2.52 12.56 0.43
CA PRO A 434 -3.94 12.85 0.33
C PRO A 434 -4.26 14.22 0.97
N ASP A 435 -5.34 14.85 0.53
CA ASP A 435 -5.81 16.12 1.09
C ASP A 435 -6.20 15.97 2.56
N ILE A 436 -6.88 14.88 2.89
CA ILE A 436 -7.28 14.51 4.25
C ILE A 436 -7.07 12.99 4.42
N THR A 437 -6.56 12.61 5.60
CA THR A 437 -6.37 11.21 5.99
C THR A 437 -6.67 11.01 7.47
N PRO A 438 -7.25 9.87 7.88
CA PRO A 438 -7.42 9.56 9.29
C PRO A 438 -6.08 9.21 9.95
N VAL A 439 -5.91 9.74 11.14
CA VAL A 439 -4.73 9.50 11.98
C VAL A 439 -5.16 9.14 13.40
N VAL A 440 -4.52 8.13 13.98
CA VAL A 440 -4.63 7.80 15.40
C VAL A 440 -3.33 8.23 16.07
N ALA A 441 -3.41 9.18 16.99
CA ALA A 441 -2.23 9.79 17.57
C ALA A 441 -2.21 9.74 19.10
N GLN A 442 -1.02 9.54 19.64
CA GLN A 442 -0.73 9.49 21.06
C GLN A 442 0.47 10.34 21.39
N ALA A 443 0.47 10.99 22.55
CA ALA A 443 1.59 11.76 23.09
C ALA A 443 1.94 11.30 24.52
N ARG A 444 3.22 11.29 24.86
CA ARG A 444 3.75 10.96 26.19
C ARG A 444 4.99 11.80 26.49
N TRP A 445 5.11 12.15 27.76
CA TRP A 445 6.28 12.80 28.30
C TRP A 445 7.29 11.78 28.78
N ARG A 446 8.53 11.96 28.38
CA ARG A 446 9.67 11.23 28.97
C ARG A 446 10.11 11.91 30.27
N GLU A 447 10.86 11.19 31.11
CA GLU A 447 11.38 11.68 32.41
C GLU A 447 12.27 12.94 32.25
N ASP A 448 12.96 13.08 31.12
CA ASP A 448 13.81 14.24 30.78
C ASP A 448 13.00 15.47 30.27
N GLY A 449 11.67 15.40 30.31
CA GLY A 449 10.80 16.48 29.87
C GLY A 449 10.68 16.64 28.36
N VAL A 450 11.00 15.61 27.60
CA VAL A 450 10.81 15.52 26.14
C VAL A 450 9.40 15.02 25.83
N LEU A 451 8.71 15.67 24.89
CA LEU A 451 7.41 15.22 24.39
C LEU A 451 7.60 14.31 23.18
N ASN A 452 7.21 13.05 23.32
CA ASN A 452 7.15 12.10 22.22
C ASN A 452 5.72 11.90 21.75
N MET A 453 5.52 11.81 20.43
CA MET A 453 4.24 11.48 19.80
C MET A 453 4.40 10.35 18.79
N THR A 454 3.34 9.56 18.60
CA THR A 454 3.17 8.68 17.45
C THR A 454 1.93 9.10 16.68
N TRP A 455 2.06 9.18 15.35
CA TRP A 455 0.98 9.49 14.42
C TRP A 455 0.80 8.32 13.47
N GLN A 456 -0.15 7.45 13.76
CA GLN A 456 -0.46 6.29 12.93
C GLN A 456 -1.47 6.70 11.87
N PHE A 457 -1.04 6.79 10.61
CA PHE A 457 -1.90 7.05 9.45
C PHE A 457 -2.59 5.76 9.05
N VAL A 458 -3.74 5.51 9.66
CA VAL A 458 -4.36 4.17 9.76
C VAL A 458 -4.96 3.60 8.46
N GLU A 459 -4.91 4.33 7.37
CA GLU A 459 -5.26 3.84 6.03
C GLU A 459 -4.02 3.60 5.14
N THR A 460 -2.84 3.67 5.75
CA THR A 460 -1.55 3.57 5.07
C THR A 460 -0.57 2.70 5.85
N ALA A 461 0.60 2.46 5.24
CA ALA A 461 1.72 1.79 5.90
C ALA A 461 2.48 2.69 6.90
N PHE A 462 2.14 3.98 7.04
CA PHE A 462 2.99 4.97 7.67
C PHE A 462 2.61 5.25 9.13
N CYS A 463 3.65 5.28 9.97
CA CYS A 463 3.57 5.71 11.36
C CYS A 463 4.74 6.66 11.66
N ASP A 464 4.42 7.91 11.96
CA ASP A 464 5.41 8.89 12.33
C ASP A 464 5.70 8.87 13.83
N GLN A 465 6.97 8.90 14.15
CA GLN A 465 7.49 9.17 15.48
C GLN A 465 7.98 10.61 15.52
N VAL A 466 7.40 11.42 16.39
CA VAL A 466 7.72 12.84 16.53
C VAL A 466 8.23 13.10 17.93
N THR A 467 9.37 13.78 18.01
CA THR A 467 10.01 14.16 19.27
C THR A 467 10.17 15.66 19.32
N CYS A 468 9.59 16.29 20.34
CA CYS A 468 9.70 17.71 20.59
C CYS A 468 10.56 17.96 21.84
N ARG A 469 11.53 18.87 21.74
CA ARG A 469 12.40 19.33 22.84
C ARG A 469 12.38 20.84 22.90
N ILE A 470 12.48 21.38 24.10
CA ILE A 470 12.64 22.83 24.32
C ILE A 470 13.87 23.09 25.18
N GLU A 471 14.74 23.93 24.68
CA GLU A 471 15.94 24.43 25.38
C GLU A 471 16.08 25.93 25.15
N GLY A 472 16.11 26.71 26.24
CA GLY A 472 16.28 28.18 26.16
C GLY A 472 15.24 28.89 25.27
N GLY A 473 13.97 28.42 25.25
CA GLY A 473 12.90 28.99 24.42
C GLY A 473 12.95 28.58 22.93
N THR A 474 13.87 27.69 22.59
CA THR A 474 13.99 27.13 21.23
C THR A 474 13.35 25.75 21.19
N LEU A 475 12.36 25.55 20.32
CA LEU A 475 11.73 24.25 20.01
C LEU A 475 12.52 23.54 18.92
N SER A 476 12.86 22.28 19.15
CA SER A 476 13.31 21.36 18.12
C SER A 476 12.27 20.26 17.91
N VAL A 477 11.97 19.94 16.65
CA VAL A 477 11.03 18.89 16.26
C VAL A 477 11.73 17.91 15.32
N ASP A 478 11.93 16.70 15.81
CA ASP A 478 12.39 15.55 15.01
C ASP A 478 11.20 14.75 14.53
N ARG A 479 11.17 14.39 13.25
CA ARG A 479 10.13 13.55 12.66
C ARG A 479 10.76 12.40 11.90
N ARG A 480 10.35 11.18 12.23
CA ARG A 480 10.79 9.93 11.61
C ARG A 480 9.59 9.05 11.29
N VAL A 481 9.59 8.40 10.14
CA VAL A 481 8.59 7.41 9.74
C VAL A 481 9.11 5.97 9.95
N ASN A 482 8.20 5.01 10.15
CA ASN A 482 8.52 3.58 10.26
C ASN A 482 9.08 2.99 8.97
N VAL A 483 8.51 3.33 7.81
CA VAL A 483 8.90 2.82 6.49
C VAL A 483 8.87 3.93 5.44
N ASN A 484 9.81 3.88 4.49
CA ASN A 484 9.85 4.77 3.33
C ASN A 484 10.75 4.13 2.24
N ALA A 485 10.62 4.57 1.00
CA ALA A 485 11.55 4.25 -0.08
C ALA A 485 12.77 5.18 -0.12
N GLY A 486 12.70 6.28 0.58
CA GLY A 486 13.78 7.25 0.80
C GLY A 486 14.23 7.30 2.26
N PRO A 487 14.80 8.41 2.71
CA PRO A 487 15.19 8.61 4.10
C PRO A 487 14.02 8.39 5.06
N LEU A 488 14.28 7.78 6.21
CA LEU A 488 13.28 7.57 7.26
C LEU A 488 13.10 8.79 8.18
N GLN A 489 13.93 9.80 8.05
CA GLN A 489 13.91 10.98 8.90
C GLN A 489 14.12 12.26 8.07
N ARG A 490 13.42 13.31 8.44
CA ARG A 490 13.65 14.67 7.93
C ARG A 490 14.67 15.42 8.80
N PRO A 491 15.32 16.45 8.26
CA PRO A 491 16.10 17.37 9.09
C PRO A 491 15.26 17.94 10.22
N THR A 492 15.87 18.12 11.39
CA THR A 492 15.21 18.70 12.57
C THR A 492 14.68 20.09 12.26
N LEU A 493 13.41 20.33 12.54
CA LEU A 493 12.85 21.67 12.50
C LEU A 493 13.24 22.41 13.78
N ILE A 494 13.72 23.65 13.63
CA ILE A 494 14.13 24.52 14.75
C ILE A 494 13.30 25.78 14.70
N GLY A 495 12.71 26.17 15.82
CA GLY A 495 11.88 27.37 15.91
C GLY A 495 11.99 28.09 17.25
N HIS A 496 11.65 29.35 17.24
CA HIS A 496 11.67 30.22 18.43
C HIS A 496 10.25 30.63 18.79
N GLN A 497 9.95 30.64 20.09
CA GLN A 497 8.65 31.04 20.59
C GLN A 497 8.38 32.51 20.25
N THR A 498 7.22 32.78 19.69
CA THR A 498 6.77 34.15 19.46
C THR A 498 6.35 34.74 20.80
N THR A 499 7.04 35.76 21.27
CA THR A 499 6.58 36.56 22.40
C THR A 499 5.33 37.32 21.93
N VAL A 500 4.15 36.91 22.39
CA VAL A 500 2.94 37.73 22.21
C VAL A 500 3.19 38.97 23.08
N LEU A 501 3.56 40.07 22.46
CA LEU A 501 3.41 41.37 23.11
C LEU A 501 1.90 41.50 23.38
N GLN A 502 1.50 41.32 24.64
CA GLN A 502 0.19 41.78 25.09
C GLN A 502 0.19 43.29 24.85
N GLU A 503 -0.45 43.71 23.76
CA GLU A 503 -0.89 45.11 23.68
C GLU A 503 -1.91 45.27 24.79
N SER A 504 -1.46 45.87 25.87
CA SER A 504 -2.30 46.38 26.95
C SER A 504 -3.18 47.47 26.37
N LEU A 505 -4.47 47.17 26.19
CA LEU A 505 -5.55 48.14 26.02
C LEU A 505 -5.89 48.80 27.37
#